data_81feb84f58164d00b52f1575fc00c807
#
_entry.id   81feb84f58164d00b52f1575fc00c807
#
_cell.length_a   1.000
_cell.length_b   1.000
_cell.length_c   1.000
_cell.angle_alpha   90.00
_cell.angle_beta   90.00
_cell.angle_gamma   90.00
#
_symmetry.space_group_name_H-M   'P 1'
#
loop_
_entity.id
_entity.type
_entity.pdbx_description
1 polymer ?
#
loop_
_entity_poly.entity_id
_entity_poly.type
_entity_poly.pdbx_seq_one_letter_code
_entity_poly.pdbx_strand_id
1 'polypeptide(L)'
;MNSISISKSIFIALFIIGVSTSSCKTGKKKQTIPSEKVHSNEGAFFKLSLAQWSLHRYVEEKKNSPFHFASQAKEMGFEGLEYVSQLYKYEIEELGFDVVIDSLNKISKKESMQNILIMVDDEGDLADPDENKRNQAVENHKKWVDAASKLGCHSIRVNTFGTNDPEIWKTTVVDGLRKLSEYAATKNINVLCENHGWLSSNPVELMAAIKAVNMENCGTLPDFGNWCVRRKDANENWGDCAEVYPDKYEGTKMMMTAAMAVSAKSYDFDEAGNETTIDYVKMLQIVKDAKYTGFIGVEYEGERLNERDGIIATRDLLVKSASNLE
;
A
#
# COMPACT_ATOMS: atom_id res chain seq x y z
N MET A 1 -57.65 47.05 -35.62
CA MET A 1 -58.92 46.57 -36.18
C MET A 1 -59.03 45.12 -35.72
N ASN A 2 -59.84 44.87 -34.71
CA ASN A 2 -61.10 44.12 -34.70
C ASN A 2 -60.86 42.63 -35.13
N SER A 3 -61.32 41.61 -34.53
CA SER A 3 -62.36 41.43 -33.52
C SER A 3 -62.41 39.93 -33.11
N ILE A 4 -62.72 39.65 -31.84
CA ILE A 4 -63.84 38.83 -31.36
C ILE A 4 -63.76 37.29 -31.59
N SER A 5 -63.45 36.51 -30.52
CA SER A 5 -64.38 35.70 -29.72
C SER A 5 -65.13 34.59 -30.46
N ILE A 6 -65.01 33.33 -29.92
CA ILE A 6 -66.16 32.62 -29.32
C ILE A 6 -65.71 31.30 -28.73
N SER A 7 -66.07 31.06 -27.49
CA SER A 7 -66.05 29.89 -26.66
C SER A 7 -66.87 28.71 -27.24
N LYS A 8 -66.35 27.46 -27.09
CA LYS A 8 -67.24 26.31 -26.89
C LYS A 8 -66.54 25.27 -26.00
N SER A 9 -67.07 25.13 -24.82
CA SER A 9 -66.79 24.04 -23.89
C SER A 9 -67.34 22.74 -24.44
N ILE A 10 -66.50 21.69 -24.46
CA ILE A 10 -66.95 20.31 -24.63
C ILE A 10 -66.38 19.50 -23.48
N PHE A 11 -67.27 18.98 -22.62
CA PHE A 11 -66.99 18.01 -21.59
C PHE A 11 -66.71 16.66 -22.29
N ILE A 12 -65.52 16.10 -22.11
CA ILE A 12 -65.25 14.72 -22.43
C ILE A 12 -64.80 14.03 -21.13
N ALA A 13 -65.59 13.05 -20.67
CA ALA A 13 -65.30 12.19 -19.55
C ALA A 13 -64.11 11.25 -19.95
N LEU A 14 -63.00 11.32 -19.27
CA LEU A 14 -61.89 10.39 -19.43
C LEU A 14 -62.07 9.23 -18.43
N PHE A 15 -62.24 8.04 -18.97
CA PHE A 15 -62.09 6.77 -18.30
C PHE A 15 -60.60 6.56 -18.01
N ILE A 16 -60.20 6.55 -16.76
CA ILE A 16 -58.81 6.21 -16.36
C ILE A 16 -58.73 4.67 -16.23
N ILE A 17 -58.11 4.04 -17.23
CA ILE A 17 -57.68 2.65 -17.15
C ILE A 17 -56.30 2.68 -16.47
N GLY A 18 -56.26 2.21 -15.20
CA GLY A 18 -55.01 2.04 -14.46
C GLY A 18 -54.21 0.88 -15.03
N VAL A 19 -53.13 1.18 -15.75
CA VAL A 19 -52.13 0.20 -16.10
C VAL A 19 -51.03 0.23 -15.01
N SER A 20 -51.03 -0.77 -14.16
CA SER A 20 -49.98 -0.99 -13.15
C SER A 20 -48.74 -1.51 -13.83
N THR A 21 -47.81 -0.64 -14.16
CA THR A 21 -46.47 -1.05 -14.57
C THR A 21 -45.64 -1.37 -13.32
N SER A 22 -45.49 -2.65 -12.98
CA SER A 22 -44.48 -3.12 -12.04
C SER A 22 -43.08 -2.88 -12.63
N SER A 23 -42.47 -1.77 -12.26
CA SER A 23 -41.07 -1.49 -12.52
C SER A 23 -40.24 -2.27 -11.50
N CYS A 24 -39.68 -3.42 -11.90
CA CYS A 24 -38.60 -4.07 -11.16
C CYS A 24 -37.36 -3.17 -11.19
N LYS A 25 -37.22 -2.31 -10.19
CA LYS A 25 -35.92 -1.70 -9.89
C LYS A 25 -35.06 -2.79 -9.24
N THR A 26 -34.15 -3.37 -9.99
CA THR A 26 -33.01 -4.10 -9.44
C THR A 26 -32.10 -3.08 -8.73
N GLY A 27 -32.47 -2.74 -7.51
CA GLY A 27 -31.60 -2.01 -6.61
C GLY A 27 -30.43 -2.92 -6.22
N LYS A 28 -29.23 -2.63 -6.72
CA LYS A 28 -28.00 -3.15 -6.11
C LYS A 28 -28.05 -2.80 -4.63
N LYS A 29 -28.33 -3.77 -3.76
CA LYS A 29 -28.19 -3.61 -2.33
C LYS A 29 -26.74 -3.23 -2.06
N LYS A 30 -26.51 -2.02 -1.58
CA LYS A 30 -25.26 -1.63 -0.94
C LYS A 30 -25.10 -2.57 0.25
N GLN A 31 -24.19 -3.51 0.15
CA GLN A 31 -23.86 -4.41 1.24
C GLN A 31 -23.05 -3.58 2.23
N THR A 32 -23.72 -3.06 3.25
CA THR A 32 -23.06 -2.50 4.43
C THR A 32 -22.61 -3.69 5.27
N ILE A 33 -21.31 -3.89 5.38
CA ILE A 33 -20.72 -4.79 6.38
C ILE A 33 -21.09 -4.20 7.74
N PRO A 34 -21.65 -4.97 8.68
CA PRO A 34 -21.99 -4.46 10.00
C PRO A 34 -20.72 -3.95 10.68
N SER A 35 -20.68 -2.67 11.02
CA SER A 35 -19.64 -2.11 11.88
C SER A 35 -19.92 -2.54 13.32
N GLU A 36 -19.55 -3.76 13.69
CA GLU A 36 -19.58 -4.19 15.08
C GLU A 36 -18.26 -4.79 15.49
N LYS A 37 -17.69 -4.15 16.51
CA LYS A 37 -16.46 -4.43 17.26
C LYS A 37 -15.18 -4.09 16.51
N VAL A 38 -14.57 -2.99 16.92
CA VAL A 38 -13.13 -2.86 16.86
C VAL A 38 -12.55 -4.08 17.55
N HIS A 39 -12.12 -5.09 16.79
CA HIS A 39 -11.38 -6.20 17.34
C HIS A 39 -10.08 -5.61 17.86
N SER A 40 -9.93 -5.56 19.19
CA SER A 40 -8.66 -5.22 19.80
C SER A 40 -7.61 -6.22 19.29
N ASN A 41 -6.43 -5.75 18.95
CA ASN A 41 -5.30 -6.61 18.53
C ASN A 41 -4.74 -7.41 19.73
N GLU A 42 -5.51 -7.51 20.83
CA GLU A 42 -5.12 -8.21 22.05
C GLU A 42 -4.92 -9.70 21.74
N GLY A 43 -3.68 -10.15 21.89
CA GLY A 43 -3.28 -11.54 21.68
C GLY A 43 -2.66 -11.86 20.31
N ALA A 44 -2.62 -10.95 19.34
CA ALA A 44 -1.88 -11.16 18.11
C ALA A 44 -0.35 -11.06 18.39
N PHE A 45 0.44 -11.85 17.67
CA PHE A 45 1.89 -11.87 17.81
C PHE A 45 2.60 -10.69 17.12
N PHE A 46 1.85 -9.80 16.47
CA PHE A 46 2.30 -8.62 15.73
C PHE A 46 1.52 -7.37 16.13
N LYS A 47 2.01 -6.20 15.72
CA LYS A 47 1.31 -4.92 15.81
C LYS A 47 0.75 -4.52 14.44
N LEU A 48 -0.24 -3.62 14.43
CA LEU A 48 -0.88 -3.15 13.20
C LEU A 48 -0.40 -1.75 12.82
N SER A 49 0.12 -1.63 11.59
CA SER A 49 0.34 -0.35 10.92
C SER A 49 -0.57 -0.22 9.68
N LEU A 50 -0.77 1.00 9.24
CA LEU A 50 -1.47 1.31 8.00
C LEU A 50 -0.47 1.84 6.97
N ALA A 51 -0.43 1.21 5.80
CA ALA A 51 0.25 1.74 4.63
C ALA A 51 -0.61 2.86 4.01
N GLN A 52 -0.03 4.06 3.89
CA GLN A 52 -0.75 5.24 3.40
C GLN A 52 -1.24 5.07 1.96
N TRP A 53 -0.59 4.19 1.17
CA TRP A 53 -1.04 3.88 -0.18
C TRP A 53 -2.49 3.37 -0.22
N SER A 54 -2.95 2.70 0.81
CA SER A 54 -4.37 2.31 0.96
C SER A 54 -5.36 3.47 0.86
N LEU A 55 -4.89 4.72 1.00
CA LEU A 55 -5.67 5.97 0.92
C LEU A 55 -5.26 6.85 -0.27
N HIS A 56 -4.54 6.30 -1.28
CA HIS A 56 -4.03 7.09 -2.40
C HIS A 56 -5.15 7.78 -3.19
N ARG A 57 -6.27 7.11 -3.45
CA ARG A 57 -7.44 7.71 -4.13
C ARG A 57 -8.08 8.82 -3.31
N TYR A 58 -8.07 8.69 -1.97
CA TYR A 58 -8.55 9.74 -1.08
C TYR A 58 -7.71 11.02 -1.21
N VAL A 59 -6.40 10.87 -1.37
CA VAL A 59 -5.46 11.98 -1.49
C VAL A 59 -5.44 12.52 -2.92
N GLU A 60 -5.13 11.69 -3.91
CA GLU A 60 -4.87 12.10 -5.29
C GLU A 60 -6.15 12.44 -6.04
N GLU A 61 -7.11 11.52 -6.10
CA GLU A 61 -8.33 11.70 -6.89
C GLU A 61 -9.31 12.67 -6.24
N LYS A 62 -9.42 12.66 -4.92
CA LYS A 62 -10.35 13.51 -4.17
C LYS A 62 -9.72 14.79 -3.66
N LYS A 63 -8.43 14.99 -3.93
CA LYS A 63 -7.66 16.19 -3.53
C LYS A 63 -7.79 16.50 -2.04
N ASN A 64 -7.77 15.48 -1.19
CA ASN A 64 -7.75 15.64 0.25
C ASN A 64 -6.30 15.73 0.75
N SER A 65 -6.10 16.42 1.86
CA SER A 65 -4.78 16.59 2.42
C SER A 65 -4.24 15.28 3.00
N PRO A 66 -2.99 14.87 2.64
CA PRO A 66 -2.34 13.70 3.22
C PRO A 66 -2.03 13.86 4.72
N PHE A 67 -2.10 15.06 5.26
CA PHE A 67 -1.92 15.30 6.70
C PHE A 67 -3.03 14.73 7.59
N HIS A 68 -4.15 14.29 7.01
CA HIS A 68 -5.21 13.59 7.75
C HIS A 68 -4.86 12.12 8.04
N PHE A 69 -3.80 11.59 7.47
CA PHE A 69 -3.44 10.18 7.53
C PHE A 69 -3.38 9.61 8.96
N ALA A 70 -2.66 10.28 9.87
CA ALA A 70 -2.51 9.79 11.23
C ALA A 70 -3.84 9.72 12.00
N SER A 71 -4.72 10.72 11.85
CA SER A 71 -6.05 10.69 12.47
C SER A 71 -6.94 9.59 11.89
N GLN A 72 -6.90 9.39 10.57
CA GLN A 72 -7.65 8.33 9.89
C GLN A 72 -7.17 6.92 10.31
N ALA A 73 -5.85 6.71 10.36
CA ALA A 73 -5.27 5.45 10.82
C ALA A 73 -5.69 5.14 12.27
N LYS A 74 -5.61 6.13 13.17
CA LYS A 74 -6.07 6.00 14.56
C LYS A 74 -7.55 5.66 14.67
N GLU A 75 -8.42 6.36 13.92
CA GLU A 75 -9.87 6.09 13.89
C GLU A 75 -10.18 4.66 13.41
N MET A 76 -9.34 4.11 12.55
CA MET A 76 -9.46 2.74 12.05
C MET A 76 -8.76 1.70 12.95
N GLY A 77 -8.19 2.11 14.11
CA GLY A 77 -7.65 1.21 15.12
C GLY A 77 -6.21 0.74 14.86
N PHE A 78 -5.43 1.50 14.10
CA PHE A 78 -4.00 1.24 13.90
C PHE A 78 -3.15 1.93 14.95
N GLU A 79 -1.94 1.40 15.18
CA GLU A 79 -0.93 1.95 16.09
C GLU A 79 0.25 2.58 15.32
N GLY A 80 0.54 2.08 14.10
CA GLY A 80 1.67 2.46 13.27
C GLY A 80 1.27 3.15 11.97
N LEU A 81 2.18 4.01 11.48
CA LEU A 81 2.04 4.78 10.24
C LEU A 81 3.17 4.43 9.28
N GLU A 82 2.82 4.06 8.06
CA GLU A 82 3.74 3.81 6.95
C GLU A 82 3.45 4.85 5.85
N TYR A 83 4.28 5.88 5.78
CA TYR A 83 4.10 7.01 4.87
C TYR A 83 4.48 6.64 3.43
N VAL A 84 3.91 7.34 2.44
CA VAL A 84 4.28 7.23 1.02
C VAL A 84 4.75 8.58 0.51
N SER A 85 6.00 8.66 0.06
CA SER A 85 6.68 9.91 -0.31
C SER A 85 5.93 10.71 -1.39
N GLN A 86 5.46 10.04 -2.43
CA GLN A 86 4.80 10.67 -3.57
C GLN A 86 3.47 11.35 -3.21
N LEU A 87 2.78 10.88 -2.16
CA LEU A 87 1.52 11.48 -1.72
C LEU A 87 1.70 12.87 -1.07
N TYR A 88 2.93 13.27 -0.78
CA TYR A 88 3.28 14.59 -0.23
C TYR A 88 3.89 15.54 -1.25
N LYS A 89 3.96 15.16 -2.52
CA LYS A 89 4.64 15.95 -3.55
C LYS A 89 4.10 17.38 -3.65
N TYR A 90 2.79 17.54 -3.65
CA TYR A 90 2.14 18.85 -3.71
C TYR A 90 2.47 19.70 -2.46
N GLU A 91 2.34 19.14 -1.27
CA GLU A 91 2.62 19.82 -0.02
C GLU A 91 4.11 20.21 0.12
N ILE A 92 5.01 19.36 -0.41
CA ILE A 92 6.44 19.66 -0.43
C ILE A 92 6.75 20.81 -1.39
N GLU A 93 6.11 20.86 -2.56
CA GLU A 93 6.25 21.98 -3.51
C GLU A 93 5.73 23.29 -2.93
N GLU A 94 4.62 23.28 -2.21
CA GLU A 94 3.98 24.48 -1.65
C GLU A 94 4.61 24.95 -0.34
N LEU A 95 4.98 24.05 0.55
CA LEU A 95 5.39 24.37 1.92
C LEU A 95 6.89 24.19 2.16
N GLY A 96 7.55 23.39 1.34
CA GLY A 96 8.93 22.95 1.52
C GLY A 96 9.04 21.66 2.33
N PHE A 97 10.08 20.87 1.99
CA PHE A 97 10.32 19.53 2.52
C PHE A 97 10.36 19.48 4.05
N ASP A 98 11.15 20.35 4.68
CA ASP A 98 11.33 20.36 6.14
C ASP A 98 10.03 20.68 6.87
N VAL A 99 9.21 21.60 6.35
CA VAL A 99 7.93 21.98 6.95
C VAL A 99 6.94 20.81 6.92
N VAL A 100 6.93 20.05 5.83
CA VAL A 100 6.10 18.85 5.70
C VAL A 100 6.51 17.80 6.74
N ILE A 101 7.81 17.47 6.82
CA ILE A 101 8.31 16.47 7.77
C ILE A 101 8.07 16.91 9.23
N ASP A 102 8.26 18.18 9.55
CA ASP A 102 7.95 18.70 10.89
C ASP A 102 6.46 18.63 11.22
N SER A 103 5.60 18.85 10.22
CA SER A 103 4.16 18.73 10.38
C SER A 103 3.74 17.28 10.64
N LEU A 104 4.27 16.31 9.87
CA LEU A 104 4.01 14.89 10.09
C LEU A 104 4.43 14.46 11.51
N ASN A 105 5.61 14.88 11.97
CA ASN A 105 6.10 14.56 13.32
C ASN A 105 5.19 15.15 14.42
N LYS A 106 4.69 16.38 14.24
CA LYS A 106 3.74 17.00 15.18
C LYS A 106 2.40 16.29 15.19
N ILE A 107 1.89 15.91 14.01
CA ILE A 107 0.58 15.25 13.87
C ILE A 107 0.63 13.85 14.46
N SER A 108 1.64 13.04 14.13
CA SER A 108 1.77 11.68 14.66
C SER A 108 1.88 11.67 16.20
N LYS A 109 2.66 12.61 16.78
CA LYS A 109 2.75 12.78 18.24
C LYS A 109 1.42 13.19 18.86
N LYS A 110 0.71 14.15 18.25
CA LYS A 110 -0.61 14.59 18.72
C LYS A 110 -1.61 13.42 18.74
N GLU A 111 -1.58 12.60 17.72
CA GLU A 111 -2.46 11.45 17.62
C GLU A 111 -1.95 10.23 18.41
N SER A 112 -0.76 10.30 19.01
CA SER A 112 -0.10 9.19 19.74
C SER A 112 0.15 7.96 18.86
N MET A 113 0.50 8.19 17.57
CA MET A 113 0.82 7.17 16.59
C MET A 113 2.32 6.95 16.48
N GLN A 114 2.76 5.72 16.19
CA GLN A 114 4.15 5.38 15.93
C GLN A 114 4.45 5.54 14.43
N ASN A 115 5.51 6.25 14.09
CA ASN A 115 6.02 6.31 12.72
C ASN A 115 6.88 5.08 12.47
N ILE A 116 6.57 4.28 11.45
CA ILE A 116 7.19 2.98 11.21
C ILE A 116 8.21 3.06 10.09
N LEU A 117 7.78 3.49 8.91
CA LEU A 117 8.64 3.64 7.75
C LEU A 117 8.11 4.69 6.76
N ILE A 118 8.95 5.04 5.78
CA ILE A 118 8.55 5.82 4.60
C ILE A 118 8.77 4.94 3.38
N MET A 119 7.72 4.72 2.58
CA MET A 119 7.81 4.14 1.25
C MET A 119 8.28 5.23 0.29
N VAL A 120 9.44 5.04 -0.31
CA VAL A 120 10.08 6.03 -1.19
C VAL A 120 9.86 5.63 -2.64
N ASP A 121 9.11 6.46 -3.35
CA ASP A 121 8.83 6.33 -4.77
C ASP A 121 9.27 7.59 -5.52
N ASP A 122 9.47 7.48 -6.85
CA ASP A 122 9.78 8.58 -7.77
C ASP A 122 11.14 9.30 -7.54
N GLU A 123 12.09 8.66 -6.84
CA GLU A 123 13.43 9.24 -6.58
C GLU A 123 14.52 8.70 -7.52
N GLY A 124 14.13 8.00 -8.60
CA GLY A 124 15.03 7.36 -9.56
C GLY A 124 15.32 5.90 -9.23
N ASP A 125 15.98 5.24 -10.17
CA ASP A 125 16.11 3.78 -10.17
C ASP A 125 17.43 3.33 -9.53
N LEU A 126 17.35 2.63 -8.42
CA LEU A 126 18.51 2.12 -7.67
C LEU A 126 19.26 0.99 -8.38
N ALA A 127 18.68 0.40 -9.43
CA ALA A 127 19.32 -0.59 -10.27
C ALA A 127 19.55 -0.11 -11.72
N ASP A 128 19.58 1.23 -11.99
CA ASP A 128 19.86 1.75 -13.32
C ASP A 128 21.25 1.27 -13.80
N PRO A 129 21.37 0.75 -15.03
CA PRO A 129 22.64 0.36 -15.64
C PRO A 129 23.65 1.52 -15.75
N ASP A 130 23.17 2.74 -15.97
CA ASP A 130 24.01 3.94 -15.98
C ASP A 130 24.42 4.30 -14.55
N GLU A 131 25.71 4.24 -14.25
CA GLU A 131 26.24 4.51 -12.91
C GLU A 131 25.92 5.93 -12.42
N ASN A 132 25.91 6.93 -13.31
CA ASN A 132 25.62 8.31 -12.92
C ASN A 132 24.16 8.46 -12.50
N LYS A 133 23.21 7.85 -13.23
CA LYS A 133 21.80 7.84 -12.89
C LYS A 133 21.56 7.09 -11.60
N ARG A 134 22.18 5.92 -11.44
CA ARG A 134 22.10 5.12 -10.22
C ARG A 134 22.64 5.88 -9.00
N ASN A 135 23.78 6.56 -9.14
CA ASN A 135 24.32 7.40 -8.07
C ASN A 135 23.41 8.59 -7.77
N GLN A 136 22.79 9.21 -8.79
CA GLN A 136 21.81 10.27 -8.57
C GLN A 136 20.58 9.76 -7.84
N ALA A 137 20.08 8.56 -8.17
CA ALA A 137 18.99 7.93 -7.44
C ALA A 137 19.36 7.74 -5.96
N VAL A 138 20.56 7.23 -5.65
CA VAL A 138 21.04 7.12 -4.27
C VAL A 138 21.02 8.48 -3.56
N GLU A 139 21.55 9.55 -4.20
CA GLU A 139 21.53 10.89 -3.62
C GLU A 139 20.11 11.39 -3.35
N ASN A 140 19.19 11.16 -4.28
CA ASN A 140 17.80 11.58 -4.13
C ASN A 140 17.10 10.89 -2.95
N HIS A 141 17.41 9.62 -2.68
CA HIS A 141 16.85 8.86 -1.56
C HIS A 141 17.35 9.34 -0.19
N LYS A 142 18.55 9.96 -0.10
CA LYS A 142 19.15 10.36 1.18
C LYS A 142 18.27 11.32 1.99
N LYS A 143 17.57 12.25 1.33
CA LYS A 143 16.63 13.16 2.02
C LYS A 143 15.52 12.41 2.77
N TRP A 144 15.07 11.26 2.22
CA TRP A 144 14.06 10.42 2.85
C TRP A 144 14.61 9.58 4.00
N VAL A 145 15.88 9.18 3.94
CA VAL A 145 16.61 8.60 5.08
C VAL A 145 16.66 9.60 6.23
N ASP A 146 17.02 10.87 5.95
CA ASP A 146 17.03 11.93 6.96
C ASP A 146 15.64 12.21 7.52
N ALA A 147 14.61 12.23 6.66
CA ALA A 147 13.21 12.38 7.08
C ALA A 147 12.75 11.22 7.97
N ALA A 148 13.06 9.97 7.60
CA ALA A 148 12.76 8.80 8.41
C ALA A 148 13.39 8.88 9.81
N SER A 149 14.67 9.27 9.88
CA SER A 149 15.37 9.50 11.15
C SER A 149 14.70 10.60 11.98
N LYS A 150 14.32 11.73 11.36
CA LYS A 150 13.65 12.86 12.02
C LYS A 150 12.26 12.50 12.55
N LEU A 151 11.52 11.65 11.82
CA LEU A 151 10.20 11.13 12.23
C LEU A 151 10.29 10.04 13.30
N GLY A 152 11.46 9.42 13.50
CA GLY A 152 11.64 8.27 14.39
C GLY A 152 11.16 6.96 13.76
N CYS A 153 11.11 6.89 12.43
CA CYS A 153 10.92 5.63 11.70
C CYS A 153 12.14 4.72 11.88
N HIS A 154 11.96 3.41 11.72
CA HIS A 154 13.08 2.48 11.73
C HIS A 154 13.63 2.20 10.33
N SER A 155 12.91 2.53 9.27
CA SER A 155 13.27 2.15 7.90
C SER A 155 12.76 3.14 6.86
N ILE A 156 13.36 3.05 5.67
CA ILE A 156 12.70 3.41 4.41
C ILE A 156 12.48 2.14 3.58
N ARG A 157 11.40 2.09 2.79
CA ARG A 157 11.19 1.07 1.75
C ARG A 157 11.53 1.69 0.40
N VAL A 158 12.25 0.94 -0.43
CA VAL A 158 12.70 1.39 -1.74
C VAL A 158 12.32 0.40 -2.84
N ASN A 159 12.18 0.92 -4.07
CA ASN A 159 12.07 0.12 -5.28
C ASN A 159 13.46 -0.19 -5.86
N THR A 160 13.55 -1.28 -6.62
CA THR A 160 14.80 -1.73 -7.24
C THR A 160 14.69 -1.80 -8.76
N PHE A 161 13.96 -0.85 -9.35
CA PHE A 161 13.84 -0.71 -10.80
C PHE A 161 15.13 -0.19 -11.45
N GLY A 162 15.15 -0.20 -12.79
CA GLY A 162 16.23 0.33 -13.64
C GLY A 162 16.57 -0.58 -14.79
N THR A 163 16.47 -1.89 -14.61
CA THR A 163 16.64 -2.85 -15.69
C THR A 163 15.88 -4.15 -15.38
N ASN A 164 15.41 -4.82 -16.45
CA ASN A 164 14.77 -6.13 -16.38
C ASN A 164 15.68 -7.26 -16.86
N ASP A 165 16.95 -6.96 -17.18
CA ASP A 165 18.00 -7.95 -17.46
C ASP A 165 18.57 -8.48 -16.13
N PRO A 166 18.39 -9.78 -15.80
CA PRO A 166 18.83 -10.32 -14.52
C PRO A 166 20.36 -10.23 -14.30
N GLU A 167 21.15 -10.35 -15.37
CA GLU A 167 22.62 -10.32 -15.27
C GLU A 167 23.14 -8.90 -14.99
N ILE A 168 22.46 -7.88 -15.51
CA ILE A 168 22.77 -6.48 -15.22
C ILE A 168 22.23 -6.12 -13.85
N TRP A 169 20.95 -6.44 -13.58
CA TRP A 169 20.26 -6.08 -12.34
C TRP A 169 20.99 -6.57 -11.09
N LYS A 170 21.43 -7.83 -11.06
CA LYS A 170 22.12 -8.41 -9.89
C LYS A 170 23.38 -7.66 -9.46
N THR A 171 24.02 -6.93 -10.37
CA THR A 171 25.19 -6.12 -10.05
C THR A 171 24.83 -4.68 -9.72
N THR A 172 23.93 -4.08 -10.49
CA THR A 172 23.52 -2.68 -10.32
C THR A 172 22.69 -2.48 -9.05
N VAL A 173 21.76 -3.39 -8.74
CA VAL A 173 20.97 -3.31 -7.52
C VAL A 173 21.83 -3.42 -6.26
N VAL A 174 22.84 -4.29 -6.27
CA VAL A 174 23.76 -4.44 -5.13
C VAL A 174 24.57 -3.17 -4.91
N ASP A 175 25.04 -2.51 -5.99
CA ASP A 175 25.77 -1.25 -5.89
C ASP A 175 24.87 -0.13 -5.33
N GLY A 176 23.66 0.05 -5.89
CA GLY A 176 22.73 1.08 -5.43
C GLY A 176 22.29 0.89 -3.98
N LEU A 177 21.86 -0.32 -3.63
CA LEU A 177 21.42 -0.63 -2.27
C LEU A 177 22.55 -0.50 -1.25
N ARG A 178 23.76 -0.94 -1.57
CA ARG A 178 24.92 -0.81 -0.67
C ARG A 178 25.22 0.65 -0.37
N LYS A 179 25.35 1.49 -1.40
CA LYS A 179 25.63 2.93 -1.25
C LYS A 179 24.55 3.62 -0.40
N LEU A 180 23.28 3.29 -0.64
CA LEU A 180 22.18 3.85 0.13
C LEU A 180 22.18 3.34 1.59
N SER A 181 22.43 2.04 1.80
CA SER A 181 22.49 1.42 3.12
C SER A 181 23.67 1.92 3.95
N GLU A 182 24.83 2.19 3.33
CA GLU A 182 25.96 2.84 3.98
C GLU A 182 25.60 4.22 4.53
N TYR A 183 24.89 5.04 3.75
CA TYR A 183 24.39 6.32 4.23
C TYR A 183 23.33 6.14 5.34
N ALA A 184 22.36 5.26 5.13
CA ALA A 184 21.27 5.03 6.07
C ALA A 184 21.77 4.50 7.43
N ALA A 185 22.84 3.69 7.44
CA ALA A 185 23.49 3.22 8.67
C ALA A 185 23.98 4.38 9.54
N THR A 186 24.46 5.50 8.95
CA THR A 186 24.89 6.69 9.70
C THR A 186 23.75 7.38 10.46
N LYS A 187 22.50 7.06 10.11
CA LYS A 187 21.27 7.61 10.67
C LYS A 187 20.46 6.60 11.47
N ASN A 188 20.97 5.39 11.65
CA ASN A 188 20.24 4.27 12.27
C ASN A 188 18.94 3.90 11.51
N ILE A 189 18.94 3.98 10.19
CA ILE A 189 17.80 3.66 9.35
C ILE A 189 18.11 2.41 8.52
N ASN A 190 17.11 1.52 8.41
CA ASN A 190 17.20 0.37 7.52
C ASN A 190 16.70 0.73 6.12
N VAL A 191 17.24 0.06 5.12
CA VAL A 191 16.80 0.11 3.71
C VAL A 191 16.12 -1.22 3.39
N LEU A 192 14.82 -1.18 3.13
CA LEU A 192 14.01 -2.36 2.87
C LEU A 192 13.61 -2.46 1.41
N CYS A 193 13.85 -3.62 0.82
CA CYS A 193 13.36 -3.95 -0.52
C CYS A 193 12.04 -4.71 -0.42
N GLU A 194 11.03 -4.20 -1.07
CA GLU A 194 9.75 -4.88 -1.25
C GLU A 194 9.80 -5.74 -2.53
N ASN A 195 9.08 -6.88 -2.54
CA ASN A 195 8.71 -7.52 -3.79
C ASN A 195 7.64 -6.65 -4.48
N HIS A 196 8.06 -5.74 -5.36
CA HIS A 196 7.21 -4.68 -5.92
C HIS A 196 7.21 -4.65 -7.46
N GLY A 197 7.28 -5.83 -8.06
CA GLY A 197 7.30 -6.04 -9.51
C GLY A 197 8.68 -6.36 -10.07
N TRP A 198 8.69 -6.99 -11.24
CA TRP A 198 9.88 -7.38 -11.97
C TRP A 198 10.81 -8.29 -11.13
N LEU A 199 12.11 -8.03 -11.16
CA LEU A 199 13.11 -8.87 -10.49
C LEU A 199 13.02 -8.83 -8.96
N SER A 200 12.48 -7.75 -8.37
CA SER A 200 12.20 -7.75 -6.93
C SER A 200 11.09 -8.72 -6.52
N SER A 201 10.15 -9.02 -7.44
CA SER A 201 9.10 -10.02 -7.21
C SER A 201 9.57 -11.47 -7.47
N ASN A 202 10.84 -11.65 -7.88
CA ASN A 202 11.50 -12.95 -7.87
C ASN A 202 12.30 -13.10 -6.57
N PRO A 203 11.82 -13.83 -5.57
CA PRO A 203 12.47 -13.91 -4.26
C PRO A 203 13.86 -14.56 -4.31
N VAL A 204 14.15 -15.38 -5.32
CA VAL A 204 15.49 -15.97 -5.49
C VAL A 204 16.50 -14.88 -5.85
N GLU A 205 16.15 -14.03 -6.82
CA GLU A 205 17.01 -12.94 -7.25
C GLU A 205 17.12 -11.86 -6.17
N LEU A 206 15.99 -11.48 -5.55
CA LEU A 206 15.99 -10.48 -4.48
C LEU A 206 16.83 -10.92 -3.30
N MET A 207 16.68 -12.15 -2.81
CA MET A 207 17.43 -12.63 -1.66
C MET A 207 18.91 -12.81 -1.98
N ALA A 208 19.27 -13.17 -3.23
CA ALA A 208 20.65 -13.17 -3.67
C ALA A 208 21.26 -11.75 -3.64
N ALA A 209 20.51 -10.74 -4.07
CA ALA A 209 20.95 -9.35 -4.01
C ALA A 209 21.13 -8.85 -2.56
N ILE A 210 20.16 -9.06 -1.68
CA ILE A 210 20.24 -8.70 -0.24
C ILE A 210 21.47 -9.34 0.40
N LYS A 211 21.68 -10.64 0.16
CA LYS A 211 22.88 -11.34 0.65
C LYS A 211 24.18 -10.74 0.12
N ALA A 212 24.21 -10.33 -1.16
CA ALA A 212 25.38 -9.73 -1.78
C ALA A 212 25.66 -8.30 -1.29
N VAL A 213 24.64 -7.53 -0.92
CA VAL A 213 24.78 -6.24 -0.23
C VAL A 213 25.54 -6.41 1.08
N ASN A 214 25.24 -7.46 1.84
CA ASN A 214 25.92 -7.86 3.07
C ASN A 214 26.04 -6.72 4.11
N MET A 215 24.89 -6.08 4.39
CA MET A 215 24.76 -5.04 5.42
C MET A 215 23.59 -5.35 6.33
N GLU A 216 23.78 -5.24 7.64
CA GLU A 216 22.76 -5.58 8.65
C GLU A 216 21.50 -4.71 8.56
N ASN A 217 21.64 -3.47 8.06
CA ASN A 217 20.54 -2.55 7.85
C ASN A 217 19.94 -2.59 6.42
N CYS A 218 20.27 -3.60 5.62
CA CYS A 218 19.63 -3.87 4.33
C CYS A 218 18.81 -5.17 4.43
N GLY A 219 17.50 -5.06 4.27
CA GLY A 219 16.59 -6.19 4.43
C GLY A 219 15.41 -6.16 3.47
N THR A 220 14.37 -6.90 3.79
CA THR A 220 13.17 -7.01 2.97
C THR A 220 11.93 -6.51 3.69
N LEU A 221 10.94 -6.16 2.88
CA LEU A 221 9.54 -5.95 3.25
C LEU A 221 8.72 -6.92 2.37
N PRO A 222 8.46 -8.16 2.82
CA PRO A 222 7.60 -9.09 2.08
C PRO A 222 6.18 -8.53 1.97
N ASP A 223 5.71 -8.35 0.73
CA ASP A 223 4.33 -8.01 0.41
C ASP A 223 3.56 -9.27 -0.01
N PHE A 224 2.34 -9.43 0.47
CA PHE A 224 1.55 -10.64 0.25
C PHE A 224 1.00 -10.76 -1.18
N GLY A 225 0.90 -9.65 -1.92
CA GLY A 225 0.22 -9.56 -3.22
C GLY A 225 1.12 -9.29 -4.44
N ASN A 226 2.28 -8.68 -4.25
CA ASN A 226 3.12 -8.17 -5.34
C ASN A 226 4.06 -9.23 -5.96
N TRP A 227 3.50 -10.17 -6.72
CA TRP A 227 4.24 -11.31 -7.29
C TRP A 227 4.42 -11.27 -8.80
N CYS A 228 4.22 -10.12 -9.45
CA CYS A 228 4.38 -9.98 -10.89
C CYS A 228 5.87 -9.86 -11.28
N VAL A 229 6.43 -10.92 -11.88
CA VAL A 229 7.83 -10.98 -12.29
C VAL A 229 8.05 -10.49 -13.73
N ARG A 230 6.98 -10.34 -14.52
CA ARG A 230 7.06 -9.79 -15.88
C ARG A 230 5.76 -9.09 -16.26
N ARG A 231 5.87 -7.85 -16.72
CA ARG A 231 4.74 -7.08 -17.24
C ARG A 231 4.50 -7.40 -18.72
N LYS A 232 3.29 -7.11 -19.23
CA LYS A 232 2.97 -7.24 -20.67
C LYS A 232 3.75 -6.23 -21.50
N ASP A 233 3.88 -4.98 -21.02
CA ASP A 233 4.79 -4.01 -21.60
C ASP A 233 6.12 -4.03 -20.82
N ALA A 234 7.19 -4.33 -21.52
CA ALA A 234 8.53 -4.43 -20.92
C ALA A 234 9.13 -3.07 -20.51
N ASN A 235 8.54 -1.96 -20.96
CA ASN A 235 9.00 -0.61 -20.63
C ASN A 235 8.27 0.00 -19.43
N GLU A 236 7.26 -0.69 -18.89
CA GLU A 236 6.47 -0.19 -17.77
C GLU A 236 6.78 -0.94 -16.48
N ASN A 237 6.96 -0.20 -15.39
CA ASN A 237 7.11 -0.79 -14.06
C ASN A 237 5.76 -1.27 -13.51
N TRP A 238 4.65 -0.67 -13.96
CA TRP A 238 3.29 -0.95 -13.53
C TRP A 238 2.43 -1.45 -14.70
N GLY A 239 1.18 -1.81 -14.46
CA GLY A 239 0.25 -2.28 -15.48
C GLY A 239 0.05 -3.80 -15.48
N ASP A 240 -0.48 -4.32 -16.59
CA ASP A 240 -0.89 -5.72 -16.70
C ASP A 240 0.26 -6.71 -16.49
N CYS A 241 0.02 -7.71 -15.64
CA CYS A 241 0.96 -8.78 -15.41
C CYS A 241 0.91 -9.85 -16.51
N ALA A 242 2.08 -10.22 -17.04
CA ALA A 242 2.22 -11.30 -18.00
C ALA A 242 2.67 -12.61 -17.34
N GLU A 243 3.42 -12.52 -16.21
CA GLU A 243 3.93 -13.69 -15.50
C GLU A 243 4.03 -13.40 -14.00
N VAL A 244 3.48 -14.30 -13.20
CA VAL A 244 3.47 -14.23 -11.74
C VAL A 244 4.44 -15.28 -11.18
N TYR A 245 5.16 -14.93 -10.11
CA TYR A 245 5.96 -15.92 -9.37
C TYR A 245 5.06 -17.07 -8.89
N PRO A 246 5.44 -18.34 -9.14
CA PRO A 246 4.51 -19.47 -9.04
C PRO A 246 4.01 -19.76 -7.61
N ASP A 247 4.83 -19.55 -6.58
CA ASP A 247 4.45 -19.83 -5.19
C ASP A 247 4.75 -18.64 -4.26
N LYS A 248 3.75 -17.79 -4.10
CA LYS A 248 3.83 -16.61 -3.22
C LYS A 248 4.15 -16.95 -1.76
N TYR A 249 3.76 -18.12 -1.27
CA TYR A 249 3.99 -18.54 0.11
C TYR A 249 5.45 -18.95 0.32
N GLU A 250 6.02 -19.72 -0.60
CA GLU A 250 7.45 -20.02 -0.55
C GLU A 250 8.28 -18.77 -0.76
N GLY A 251 7.86 -17.87 -1.67
CA GLY A 251 8.48 -16.57 -1.86
C GLY A 251 8.51 -15.73 -0.59
N THR A 252 7.37 -15.60 0.08
CA THR A 252 7.27 -14.90 1.38
C THR A 252 8.20 -15.54 2.41
N LYS A 253 8.19 -16.87 2.53
CA LYS A 253 9.05 -17.60 3.47
C LYS A 253 10.54 -17.34 3.22
N MET A 254 10.97 -17.28 1.96
CA MET A 254 12.35 -16.91 1.63
C MET A 254 12.68 -15.50 2.08
N MET A 255 11.81 -14.53 1.79
CA MET A 255 12.01 -13.12 2.12
C MET A 255 11.95 -12.87 3.63
N MET A 256 11.16 -13.63 4.39
CA MET A 256 11.10 -13.52 5.86
C MET A 256 12.44 -13.74 6.56
N THR A 257 13.42 -14.37 5.91
CA THR A 257 14.77 -14.56 6.49
C THR A 257 15.55 -13.25 6.68
N ALA A 258 15.14 -12.17 5.99
CA ALA A 258 15.73 -10.83 6.11
C ALA A 258 14.66 -9.74 6.32
N ALA A 259 13.43 -10.12 6.68
CA ALA A 259 12.32 -9.19 6.83
C ALA A 259 12.47 -8.30 8.07
N MET A 260 12.27 -6.99 7.89
CA MET A 260 12.24 -6.00 8.96
C MET A 260 10.90 -5.26 9.02
N ALA A 261 10.04 -5.44 8.00
CA ALA A 261 8.65 -5.04 7.94
C ALA A 261 7.88 -6.07 7.11
N VAL A 262 6.55 -6.06 7.13
CA VAL A 262 5.68 -6.95 6.36
C VAL A 262 4.48 -6.16 5.86
N SER A 263 4.13 -6.30 4.57
CA SER A 263 2.93 -5.70 3.96
C SER A 263 1.84 -6.76 3.75
N ALA A 264 0.70 -6.55 4.40
CA ALA A 264 -0.49 -7.35 4.21
C ALA A 264 -1.36 -6.74 3.10
N LYS A 265 -0.92 -6.92 1.86
CA LYS A 265 -1.66 -6.54 0.66
C LYS A 265 -2.97 -7.30 0.56
N SER A 266 -4.04 -6.61 0.15
CA SER A 266 -5.33 -7.20 -0.16
C SER A 266 -6.03 -6.48 -1.31
N TYR A 267 -6.88 -7.20 -2.03
CA TYR A 267 -7.60 -6.68 -3.19
C TYR A 267 -9.11 -6.85 -3.06
N ASP A 268 -9.59 -8.05 -2.80
CA ASP A 268 -11.03 -8.32 -2.72
C ASP A 268 -11.34 -9.39 -1.67
N PHE A 269 -12.60 -9.40 -1.22
CA PHE A 269 -13.07 -10.26 -0.14
C PHE A 269 -14.33 -11.03 -0.55
N ASP A 270 -14.43 -12.30 -0.13
CA ASP A 270 -15.61 -13.10 -0.25
C ASP A 270 -16.71 -12.68 0.78
N GLU A 271 -17.86 -13.35 0.74
CA GLU A 271 -18.96 -13.07 1.68
C GLU A 271 -18.62 -13.40 3.15
N ALA A 272 -17.63 -14.27 3.38
CA ALA A 272 -17.13 -14.63 4.70
C ALA A 272 -16.01 -13.69 5.20
N GLY A 273 -15.61 -12.71 4.37
CA GLY A 273 -14.57 -11.75 4.67
C GLY A 273 -13.14 -12.30 4.52
N ASN A 274 -12.96 -13.38 3.76
CA ASN A 274 -11.62 -13.85 3.41
C ASN A 274 -11.15 -13.17 2.13
N GLU A 275 -9.84 -12.88 2.02
CA GLU A 275 -9.25 -12.38 0.78
C GLU A 275 -9.34 -13.47 -0.31
N THR A 276 -9.68 -13.07 -1.55
CA THR A 276 -10.07 -14.02 -2.60
C THR A 276 -8.89 -14.68 -3.30
N THR A 277 -7.69 -14.12 -3.19
CA THR A 277 -6.48 -14.60 -3.89
C THR A 277 -5.33 -14.96 -2.96
N ILE A 278 -5.39 -14.55 -1.68
CA ILE A 278 -4.35 -14.72 -0.68
C ILE A 278 -4.93 -15.43 0.54
N ASP A 279 -4.41 -16.61 0.87
CA ASP A 279 -4.72 -17.30 2.13
C ASP A 279 -3.95 -16.63 3.28
N TYR A 280 -4.65 -15.80 4.04
CA TYR A 280 -4.07 -15.03 5.15
C TYR A 280 -3.65 -15.90 6.33
N VAL A 281 -4.31 -17.04 6.57
CA VAL A 281 -3.90 -17.98 7.62
C VAL A 281 -2.54 -18.56 7.26
N LYS A 282 -2.38 -19.04 6.02
CA LYS A 282 -1.12 -19.59 5.53
C LYS A 282 0.00 -18.55 5.52
N MET A 283 -0.29 -17.30 5.09
CA MET A 283 0.69 -16.20 5.12
C MET A 283 1.14 -15.87 6.54
N LEU A 284 0.20 -15.70 7.46
CA LEU A 284 0.52 -15.36 8.85
C LEU A 284 1.23 -16.50 9.57
N GLN A 285 0.96 -17.77 9.23
CA GLN A 285 1.74 -18.89 9.77
C GLN A 285 3.22 -18.78 9.37
N ILE A 286 3.51 -18.42 8.12
CA ILE A 286 4.89 -18.20 7.66
C ILE A 286 5.57 -17.06 8.43
N VAL A 287 4.84 -15.96 8.65
CA VAL A 287 5.35 -14.80 9.40
C VAL A 287 5.62 -15.18 10.87
N LYS A 288 4.71 -15.95 11.51
CA LYS A 288 4.86 -16.45 12.87
C LYS A 288 6.02 -17.41 13.01
N ASP A 289 6.17 -18.36 12.07
CA ASP A 289 7.26 -19.35 12.07
C ASP A 289 8.63 -18.67 11.93
N ALA A 290 8.71 -17.54 11.22
CA ALA A 290 9.89 -16.70 11.15
C ALA A 290 10.15 -15.90 12.44
N LYS A 291 9.30 -16.02 13.46
CA LYS A 291 9.38 -15.31 14.76
C LYS A 291 9.32 -13.79 14.63
N TYR A 292 8.67 -13.30 13.59
CA TYR A 292 8.46 -11.88 13.41
C TYR A 292 7.40 -11.37 14.39
N THR A 293 7.70 -10.28 15.10
CA THR A 293 6.82 -9.66 16.12
C THR A 293 6.67 -8.16 15.93
N GLY A 294 7.11 -7.65 14.76
CA GLY A 294 7.05 -6.24 14.40
C GLY A 294 5.65 -5.80 13.97
N PHE A 295 5.62 -4.71 13.23
CA PHE A 295 4.39 -4.22 12.60
C PHE A 295 4.10 -4.96 11.29
N ILE A 296 2.83 -5.29 11.06
CA ILE A 296 2.31 -5.70 9.76
C ILE A 296 1.47 -4.54 9.22
N GLY A 297 1.92 -3.98 8.09
CA GLY A 297 1.25 -2.89 7.39
C GLY A 297 0.05 -3.40 6.61
N VAL A 298 -1.14 -2.88 6.90
CA VAL A 298 -2.33 -3.12 6.07
C VAL A 298 -2.21 -2.27 4.81
N GLU A 299 -2.32 -2.91 3.65
CA GLU A 299 -2.31 -2.24 2.36
C GLU A 299 -3.41 -2.78 1.44
N TYR A 300 -4.51 -2.03 1.38
CA TYR A 300 -5.66 -2.35 0.53
C TYR A 300 -5.57 -1.62 -0.81
N GLU A 301 -5.60 -2.36 -1.90
CA GLU A 301 -5.62 -1.83 -3.29
C GLU A 301 -6.82 -2.32 -4.12
N GLY A 302 -7.85 -2.82 -3.46
CA GLY A 302 -9.04 -3.30 -4.16
C GLY A 302 -9.92 -2.16 -4.69
N GLU A 303 -10.72 -2.47 -5.71
CA GLU A 303 -11.62 -1.50 -6.36
C GLU A 303 -13.08 -1.63 -5.91
N ARG A 304 -13.49 -2.80 -5.42
CA ARG A 304 -14.89 -3.08 -5.10
C ARG A 304 -15.38 -2.38 -3.85
N LEU A 305 -14.57 -2.35 -2.80
CA LEU A 305 -14.86 -1.59 -1.58
C LEU A 305 -14.24 -0.19 -1.70
N ASN A 306 -14.80 0.78 -0.98
CA ASN A 306 -14.08 2.03 -0.78
C ASN A 306 -12.84 1.78 0.10
N GLU A 307 -11.88 2.68 0.07
CA GLU A 307 -10.60 2.51 0.77
C GLU A 307 -10.77 2.23 2.26
N ARG A 308 -11.62 3.01 2.96
CA ARG A 308 -11.86 2.82 4.39
C ARG A 308 -12.42 1.43 4.72
N ASP A 309 -13.44 0.98 3.97
CA ASP A 309 -14.04 -0.33 4.19
C ASP A 309 -13.07 -1.47 3.86
N GLY A 310 -12.27 -1.32 2.80
CA GLY A 310 -11.23 -2.28 2.42
C GLY A 310 -10.10 -2.39 3.44
N ILE A 311 -9.63 -1.25 3.97
CA ILE A 311 -8.64 -1.20 5.05
C ILE A 311 -9.16 -1.93 6.30
N ILE A 312 -10.40 -1.65 6.71
CA ILE A 312 -11.03 -2.30 7.87
C ILE A 312 -11.18 -3.80 7.63
N ALA A 313 -11.62 -4.21 6.43
CA ALA A 313 -11.75 -5.63 6.09
C ALA A 313 -10.41 -6.37 6.16
N THR A 314 -9.33 -5.76 5.67
CA THR A 314 -7.98 -6.32 5.72
C THR A 314 -7.48 -6.44 7.15
N ARG A 315 -7.65 -5.39 7.97
CA ARG A 315 -7.32 -5.39 9.39
C ARG A 315 -8.04 -6.52 10.12
N ASP A 316 -9.36 -6.63 9.94
CA ASP A 316 -10.18 -7.60 10.63
C ASP A 316 -9.85 -9.04 10.19
N LEU A 317 -9.51 -9.22 8.90
CA LEU A 317 -9.01 -10.50 8.38
C LEU A 317 -7.67 -10.89 9.01
N LEU A 318 -6.72 -9.95 9.17
CA LEU A 318 -5.44 -10.19 9.84
C LEU A 318 -5.66 -10.69 11.29
N VAL A 319 -6.48 -9.97 12.06
CA VAL A 319 -6.76 -10.32 13.45
C VAL A 319 -7.48 -11.68 13.55
N LYS A 320 -8.49 -11.91 12.71
CA LYS A 320 -9.20 -13.20 12.61
C LYS A 320 -8.26 -14.34 12.25
N SER A 321 -7.39 -14.13 11.27
CA SER A 321 -6.44 -15.16 10.82
C SER A 321 -5.40 -15.48 11.88
N ALA A 322 -4.90 -14.47 12.61
CA ALA A 322 -3.95 -14.67 13.70
C ALA A 322 -4.53 -15.54 14.83
N SER A 323 -5.83 -15.40 15.12
CA SER A 323 -6.50 -16.23 16.14
C SER A 323 -6.68 -17.70 15.76
N ASN A 324 -6.49 -18.04 14.48
CA ASN A 324 -6.62 -19.40 13.94
C ASN A 324 -5.26 -20.10 13.76
N LEU A 325 -4.15 -19.47 14.18
CA LEU A 325 -2.82 -20.06 14.05
C LEU A 325 -2.49 -21.03 15.18
N GLU A 326 -1.83 -22.12 14.85
CA GLU A 326 -1.34 -23.14 15.77
C GLU A 326 -0.10 -22.70 16.59
#